data_b97df731640d56b741df4dfe9b9631e9
#
_entry.id   b97df731640d56b741df4dfe9b9631e9
#
_cell.length_a   1.000
_cell.length_b   1.000
_cell.length_c   1.000
_cell.angle_alpha   90.00
_cell.angle_beta   90.00
_cell.angle_gamma   90.00
#
_symmetry.space_group_name_H-M   'P 1'
#
loop_
_entity.id
_entity.type
_entity.pdbx_description
1 polymer ?
#
loop_
_entity_poly.entity_id
_entity_poly.type
_entity_poly.pdbx_seq_one_letter_code
_entity_poly.pdbx_strand_id
1 'polypeptide(L)'
;MRKVWVVACTLLAASAVLQARPAVDFGSHSLSRFFGRTEQPLREYRAFRRMHAYSESLKHEAWMEAMTELKDGQFSYQIVSESGSEAVRGRVLRAMLAREQDMVNAGGSGRADLTPDNYEFTDTGRDETGARVVQIKPRRADVMLVDGRAVLNDNGDLLRVEGRLSKNPSFWTSLVNIVRRYARVAGVRVPIATQTTAKVKFVGNAQLDVFYDYETVNGRPVSLSERRSEELSRIAAR
;
A
#
# COMPACT_ATOMS: atom_id res chain seq x y z
N MET A 1 50.38 -1.44 -59.94
CA MET A 1 50.21 -0.21 -59.13
C MET A 1 49.11 -0.46 -58.10
N ARG A 2 49.48 -0.80 -56.86
CA ARG A 2 48.57 -1.13 -55.76
C ARG A 2 48.42 0.15 -54.90
N LYS A 3 47.21 0.70 -54.87
CA LYS A 3 46.86 1.81 -53.94
C LYS A 3 46.56 1.25 -52.56
N VAL A 4 47.36 1.59 -51.58
CA VAL A 4 47.21 1.27 -50.16
C VAL A 4 46.27 2.33 -49.55
N TRP A 5 45.13 1.95 -49.06
CA TRP A 5 44.22 2.77 -48.27
C TRP A 5 44.58 2.60 -46.81
N VAL A 6 45.03 3.68 -46.17
CA VAL A 6 45.24 3.78 -44.72
C VAL A 6 43.90 4.09 -44.10
N VAL A 7 43.33 3.15 -43.34
CA VAL A 7 42.13 3.38 -42.52
C VAL A 7 42.57 3.91 -41.15
N ALA A 8 42.31 5.17 -40.90
CA ALA A 8 42.50 5.79 -39.60
C ALA A 8 41.33 5.40 -38.67
N CYS A 9 41.58 4.52 -37.69
CA CYS A 9 40.65 4.25 -36.60
C CYS A 9 40.63 5.40 -35.62
N THR A 10 39.64 6.28 -35.69
CA THR A 10 39.32 7.21 -34.63
C THR A 10 38.54 6.51 -33.53
N LEU A 11 39.21 6.26 -32.39
CA LEU A 11 38.58 5.79 -31.12
C LEU A 11 37.76 6.96 -30.56
N LEU A 12 36.43 6.90 -30.72
CA LEU A 12 35.49 7.70 -29.98
C LEU A 12 35.38 7.11 -28.56
N ALA A 13 36.06 7.76 -27.59
CA ALA A 13 35.83 7.53 -26.19
C ALA A 13 34.44 8.04 -25.82
N ALA A 14 33.48 7.14 -25.73
CA ALA A 14 32.17 7.43 -25.15
C ALA A 14 32.35 7.65 -23.66
N SER A 15 32.48 8.93 -23.25
CA SER A 15 32.38 9.30 -21.84
C SER A 15 30.95 9.02 -21.38
N ALA A 16 30.74 7.92 -20.65
CA ALA A 16 29.50 7.65 -19.91
C ALA A 16 29.37 8.75 -18.86
N VAL A 17 28.57 9.77 -19.14
CA VAL A 17 28.14 10.74 -18.15
C VAL A 17 27.21 9.96 -17.20
N LEU A 18 27.77 9.59 -16.05
CA LEU A 18 27.00 9.09 -14.92
C LEU A 18 26.11 10.28 -14.48
N GLN A 19 24.87 10.33 -14.96
CA GLN A 19 23.91 11.29 -14.46
C GLN A 19 23.61 10.89 -13.00
N ALA A 20 24.25 11.59 -12.07
CA ALA A 20 23.90 11.54 -10.67
C ALA A 20 22.41 11.87 -10.59
N ARG A 21 21.59 10.91 -10.14
CA ARG A 21 20.19 11.18 -9.78
C ARG A 21 20.22 12.34 -8.78
N PRO A 22 19.40 13.39 -8.96
CA PRO A 22 19.36 14.49 -8.01
C PRO A 22 19.09 13.89 -6.64
N ALA A 23 19.94 14.18 -5.66
CA ALA A 23 19.71 13.84 -4.28
C ALA A 23 18.39 14.52 -3.89
N VAL A 24 17.35 13.73 -3.62
CA VAL A 24 16.09 14.27 -3.11
C VAL A 24 16.43 14.85 -1.75
N ASP A 25 16.38 16.16 -1.62
CA ASP A 25 16.57 16.83 -0.33
C ASP A 25 15.35 16.51 0.55
N PHE A 26 15.49 15.50 1.37
CA PHE A 26 14.48 15.09 2.32
C PHE A 26 14.52 16.00 3.55
N GLY A 27 14.19 17.26 3.43
CA GLY A 27 14.26 18.35 4.42
C GLY A 27 13.91 18.03 5.90
N SER A 28 13.56 16.80 6.23
CA SER A 28 13.34 16.31 7.58
C SER A 28 14.08 15.02 7.92
N HIS A 29 14.53 14.93 9.15
CA HIS A 29 15.20 13.76 9.71
C HIS A 29 14.33 12.48 9.64
N SER A 30 13.02 12.60 9.87
CA SER A 30 12.08 11.45 9.80
C SER A 30 11.95 10.91 8.38
N LEU A 31 11.89 11.79 7.39
CA LEU A 31 11.80 11.40 5.99
C LEU A 31 13.12 10.77 5.48
N SER A 32 14.25 11.37 5.88
CA SER A 32 15.57 10.79 5.59
C SER A 32 15.72 9.39 6.22
N ARG A 33 15.24 9.19 7.46
CA ARG A 33 15.21 7.87 8.10
C ARG A 33 14.27 6.91 7.39
N PHE A 34 13.10 7.36 6.94
CA PHE A 34 12.16 6.52 6.20
C PHE A 34 12.80 5.94 4.92
N PHE A 35 13.46 6.77 4.12
CA PHE A 35 14.12 6.31 2.89
C PHE A 35 15.48 5.66 3.12
N GLY A 36 16.22 6.06 4.15
CA GLY A 36 17.54 5.49 4.49
C GLY A 36 17.48 4.12 5.17
N ARG A 37 16.30 3.72 5.65
CA ARG A 37 16.14 2.43 6.32
C ARG A 37 16.08 1.30 5.32
N THR A 38 16.90 0.27 5.50
CA THR A 38 16.75 -0.99 4.79
C THR A 38 15.53 -1.73 5.34
N GLU A 39 14.40 -1.61 4.65
CA GLU A 39 13.17 -2.34 5.01
C GLU A 39 13.31 -3.82 4.66
N GLN A 40 12.89 -4.68 5.58
CA GLN A 40 12.70 -6.07 5.25
C GLN A 40 11.46 -6.21 4.37
N PRO A 41 11.56 -6.72 3.13
CA PRO A 41 10.40 -6.91 2.29
C PRO A 41 9.46 -7.95 2.90
N LEU A 42 8.17 -7.73 2.76
CA LEU A 42 7.16 -8.74 3.06
C LEU A 42 7.22 -9.82 1.97
N ARG A 43 7.75 -10.99 2.31
CA ARG A 43 7.89 -12.13 1.38
C ARG A 43 6.78 -13.14 1.54
N GLU A 44 6.41 -13.39 2.79
CA GLU A 44 5.35 -14.32 3.14
C GLU A 44 4.62 -13.86 4.40
N TYR A 45 3.36 -14.18 4.50
CA TYR A 45 2.57 -13.98 5.70
C TYR A 45 1.39 -14.94 5.74
N ARG A 46 0.87 -15.14 6.94
CA ARG A 46 -0.46 -15.71 7.18
C ARG A 46 -1.22 -14.77 8.10
N ALA A 47 -2.43 -14.37 7.70
CA ALA A 47 -3.23 -13.40 8.45
C ALA A 47 -4.71 -13.73 8.38
N PHE A 48 -5.37 -13.59 9.51
CA PHE A 48 -6.82 -13.58 9.58
C PHE A 48 -7.32 -12.18 9.25
N ARG A 49 -8.22 -12.05 8.28
CA ARG A 49 -8.82 -10.78 7.87
C ARG A 49 -10.27 -10.73 8.29
N ARG A 50 -10.65 -9.62 8.90
CA ARG A 50 -12.06 -9.26 9.16
C ARG A 50 -12.43 -8.11 8.24
N MET A 51 -13.49 -8.27 7.49
CA MET A 51 -13.93 -7.32 6.48
C MET A 51 -15.39 -6.96 6.71
N HIS A 52 -15.69 -5.67 6.63
CA HIS A 52 -17.05 -5.13 6.74
C HIS A 52 -17.30 -4.15 5.60
N ALA A 53 -18.32 -4.39 4.81
CA ALA A 53 -18.77 -3.50 3.75
C ALA A 53 -20.19 -3.00 4.06
N TYR A 54 -20.39 -1.70 3.88
CA TYR A 54 -21.62 -1.02 4.23
C TYR A 54 -21.99 0.03 3.16
N SER A 55 -23.27 0.11 2.83
CA SER A 55 -23.84 1.17 2.00
C SER A 55 -24.97 1.86 2.74
N GLU A 56 -24.74 3.14 3.07
CA GLU A 56 -25.70 3.96 3.81
C GLU A 56 -27.03 4.12 3.07
N SER A 57 -26.96 4.40 1.76
CA SER A 57 -28.15 4.68 0.95
C SER A 57 -29.03 3.46 0.72
N LEU A 58 -28.43 2.28 0.59
CA LEU A 58 -29.15 1.02 0.37
C LEU A 58 -29.46 0.27 1.69
N LYS A 59 -28.88 0.73 2.81
CA LYS A 59 -28.93 0.03 4.11
C LYS A 59 -28.54 -1.45 3.99
N HIS A 60 -27.57 -1.72 3.10
CA HIS A 60 -27.03 -3.05 2.88
C HIS A 60 -25.64 -3.12 3.48
N GLU A 61 -25.42 -4.15 4.25
CA GLU A 61 -24.12 -4.43 4.86
C GLU A 61 -23.79 -5.92 4.75
N ALA A 62 -22.50 -6.22 4.83
CA ALA A 62 -22.01 -7.59 4.87
C ALA A 62 -20.67 -7.66 5.61
N TRP A 63 -20.47 -8.79 6.26
CA TRP A 63 -19.23 -9.16 6.94
C TRP A 63 -18.63 -10.39 6.29
N MET A 64 -17.32 -10.48 6.35
CA MET A 64 -16.57 -11.64 5.90
C MET A 64 -15.32 -11.78 6.75
N GLU A 65 -15.03 -13.00 7.12
CA GLU A 65 -13.77 -13.41 7.73
C GLU A 65 -13.05 -14.38 6.79
N ALA A 66 -11.78 -14.15 6.58
CA ALA A 66 -10.97 -14.99 5.70
C ALA A 66 -9.57 -15.18 6.26
N MET A 67 -9.07 -16.40 6.16
CA MET A 67 -7.64 -16.65 6.28
C MET A 67 -6.99 -16.32 4.95
N THR A 68 -5.94 -15.50 4.98
CA THR A 68 -5.19 -15.10 3.79
C THR A 68 -3.72 -15.44 3.97
N GLU A 69 -3.08 -15.87 2.90
CA GLU A 69 -1.69 -16.29 2.89
C GLU A 69 -0.98 -15.74 1.66
N LEU A 70 0.21 -15.20 1.85
CA LEU A 70 1.18 -14.93 0.80
C LEU A 70 2.35 -15.88 1.01
N LYS A 71 2.65 -16.70 0.03
CA LYS A 71 3.77 -17.65 0.06
C LYS A 71 4.32 -17.84 -1.33
N ASP A 72 5.65 -17.83 -1.47
CA ASP A 72 6.33 -18.00 -2.77
C ASP A 72 5.83 -17.04 -3.86
N GLY A 73 5.45 -15.81 -3.46
CA GLY A 73 4.88 -14.80 -4.35
C GLY A 73 3.43 -15.06 -4.79
N GLN A 74 2.79 -16.11 -4.26
CA GLN A 74 1.41 -16.45 -4.53
C GLN A 74 0.51 -16.05 -3.36
N PHE A 75 -0.56 -15.33 -3.65
CA PHE A 75 -1.60 -15.00 -2.70
C PHE A 75 -2.73 -16.01 -2.81
N SER A 76 -3.16 -16.51 -1.66
CA SER A 76 -4.33 -17.39 -1.53
C SER A 76 -5.21 -16.96 -0.37
N TYR A 77 -6.47 -17.36 -0.40
CA TYR A 77 -7.40 -17.10 0.69
C TYR A 77 -8.42 -18.23 0.86
N GLN A 78 -8.90 -18.36 2.09
CA GLN A 78 -10.01 -19.25 2.46
C GLN A 78 -11.02 -18.43 3.25
N ILE A 79 -12.27 -18.37 2.77
CA ILE A 79 -13.37 -17.72 3.51
C ILE A 79 -13.74 -18.63 4.69
N VAL A 80 -13.68 -18.06 5.89
CA VAL A 80 -14.00 -18.77 7.16
C VAL A 80 -15.47 -18.57 7.51
N SER A 81 -15.95 -17.32 7.42
CA SER A 81 -17.34 -16.97 7.67
C SER A 81 -17.77 -15.78 6.82
N GLU A 82 -19.04 -15.69 6.54
CA GLU A 82 -19.65 -14.54 5.90
C GLU A 82 -21.11 -14.39 6.29
N SER A 83 -21.59 -13.14 6.37
CA SER A 83 -22.97 -12.82 6.71
C SER A 83 -23.44 -11.51 6.06
N GLY A 84 -24.74 -11.24 6.15
CA GLY A 84 -25.36 -10.05 5.58
C GLY A 84 -25.73 -10.20 4.11
N SER A 85 -25.84 -9.08 3.38
CA SER A 85 -26.32 -9.01 1.99
C SER A 85 -25.46 -9.84 1.02
N GLU A 86 -26.07 -10.81 0.33
CA GLU A 86 -25.41 -11.63 -0.69
C GLU A 86 -24.81 -10.77 -1.82
N ALA A 87 -25.52 -9.73 -2.25
CA ALA A 87 -25.05 -8.83 -3.31
C ALA A 87 -23.76 -8.10 -2.88
N VAL A 88 -23.66 -7.68 -1.61
CA VAL A 88 -22.47 -7.03 -1.07
C VAL A 88 -21.34 -8.04 -0.87
N ARG A 89 -21.63 -9.22 -0.33
CA ARG A 89 -20.65 -10.31 -0.18
C ARG A 89 -20.00 -10.64 -1.53
N GLY A 90 -20.81 -10.93 -2.56
CA GLY A 90 -20.33 -11.34 -3.88
C GLY A 90 -19.63 -10.21 -4.63
N ARG A 91 -20.25 -9.04 -4.74
CA ARG A 91 -19.76 -7.94 -5.59
C ARG A 91 -18.66 -7.10 -4.97
N VAL A 92 -18.54 -7.10 -3.63
CA VAL A 92 -17.55 -6.29 -2.91
C VAL A 92 -16.51 -7.18 -2.24
N LEU A 93 -16.91 -8.01 -1.27
CA LEU A 93 -15.95 -8.71 -0.41
C LEU A 93 -15.22 -9.85 -1.15
N ARG A 94 -15.96 -10.76 -1.78
CA ARG A 94 -15.35 -11.86 -2.57
C ARG A 94 -14.60 -11.30 -3.79
N ALA A 95 -15.18 -10.32 -4.48
CA ALA A 95 -14.53 -9.68 -5.64
C ALA A 95 -13.23 -8.97 -5.28
N MET A 96 -13.13 -8.38 -4.07
CA MET A 96 -11.90 -7.76 -3.59
C MET A 96 -10.79 -8.79 -3.39
N LEU A 97 -11.09 -9.91 -2.70
CA LEU A 97 -10.10 -10.98 -2.47
C LEU A 97 -9.66 -11.63 -3.78
N ALA A 98 -10.60 -11.93 -4.69
CA ALA A 98 -10.29 -12.49 -6.00
C ALA A 98 -9.39 -11.55 -6.83
N ARG A 99 -9.71 -10.25 -6.85
CA ARG A 99 -8.87 -9.26 -7.57
C ARG A 99 -7.48 -9.12 -6.95
N GLU A 100 -7.35 -9.16 -5.61
CA GLU A 100 -6.06 -9.16 -4.94
C GLU A 100 -5.25 -10.38 -5.35
N GLN A 101 -5.89 -11.56 -5.39
CA GLN A 101 -5.26 -12.80 -5.82
C GLN A 101 -4.75 -12.70 -7.27
N ASP A 102 -5.60 -12.28 -8.19
CA ASP A 102 -5.22 -12.11 -9.60
C ASP A 102 -4.04 -11.15 -9.76
N MET A 103 -4.08 -10.02 -9.03
CA MET A 103 -3.06 -8.98 -9.13
C MET A 103 -1.71 -9.42 -8.55
N VAL A 104 -1.71 -10.04 -7.37
CA VAL A 104 -0.47 -10.49 -6.72
C VAL A 104 0.14 -11.63 -7.52
N ASN A 105 -0.66 -12.61 -7.94
CA ASN A 105 -0.21 -13.77 -8.68
C ASN A 105 0.28 -13.42 -10.10
N ALA A 106 -0.14 -12.25 -10.63
CA ALA A 106 0.42 -11.67 -11.86
C ALA A 106 1.71 -10.83 -11.63
N GLY A 107 2.29 -10.83 -10.43
CA GLY A 107 3.52 -10.10 -10.11
C GLY A 107 3.35 -8.60 -9.84
N GLY A 108 2.13 -8.17 -9.53
CA GLY A 108 1.77 -6.75 -9.32
C GLY A 108 2.13 -6.16 -7.95
N SER A 109 2.79 -6.88 -7.06
CA SER A 109 2.97 -6.53 -5.64
C SER A 109 3.75 -5.22 -5.37
N GLY A 110 4.72 -4.83 -6.21
CA GLY A 110 5.55 -3.63 -6.01
C GLY A 110 4.93 -2.31 -6.52
N ARG A 111 3.78 -2.34 -7.17
CA ARG A 111 3.20 -1.16 -7.86
C ARG A 111 2.64 -0.09 -6.92
N ALA A 112 2.37 -0.43 -5.67
CA ALA A 112 1.81 0.46 -4.66
C ALA A 112 2.84 1.04 -3.68
N ASP A 113 4.12 0.68 -3.81
CA ASP A 113 5.15 1.02 -2.84
C ASP A 113 5.41 2.53 -2.78
N LEU A 114 5.60 3.03 -1.54
CA LEU A 114 5.96 4.43 -1.27
C LEU A 114 7.44 4.67 -1.60
N THR A 115 7.75 4.75 -2.88
CA THR A 115 9.10 4.98 -3.41
C THR A 115 9.15 6.24 -4.25
N PRO A 116 10.32 6.87 -4.44
CA PRO A 116 10.50 8.00 -5.33
C PRO A 116 10.14 7.71 -6.80
N ASP A 117 10.14 6.45 -7.22
CA ASP A 117 9.71 6.04 -8.56
C ASP A 117 8.20 6.15 -8.74
N ASN A 118 7.43 5.96 -7.66
CA ASN A 118 5.97 6.03 -7.68
C ASN A 118 5.44 7.40 -7.28
N TYR A 119 6.15 8.15 -6.42
CA TYR A 119 5.66 9.36 -5.78
C TYR A 119 6.65 10.52 -5.76
N GLU A 120 6.10 11.72 -5.72
CA GLU A 120 6.76 12.93 -5.23
C GLU A 120 6.41 13.08 -3.76
N PHE A 121 7.41 13.50 -2.96
CA PHE A 121 7.28 13.68 -1.51
C PHE A 121 7.56 15.12 -1.14
N THR A 122 6.68 15.75 -0.38
CA THR A 122 6.86 17.10 0.16
C THR A 122 6.62 17.07 1.67
N ASP A 123 7.62 17.44 2.46
CA ASP A 123 7.48 17.57 3.90
C ASP A 123 6.60 18.79 4.23
N THR A 124 5.51 18.58 4.96
CA THR A 124 4.56 19.62 5.34
C THR A 124 4.60 19.98 6.84
N GLY A 125 5.53 19.37 7.58
CA GLY A 125 5.67 19.64 9.02
C GLY A 125 5.13 18.53 9.89
N ARG A 126 4.59 18.89 11.06
CA ARG A 126 4.00 17.96 12.05
C ARG A 126 2.51 18.21 12.20
N ASP A 127 1.76 17.15 12.49
CA ASP A 127 0.36 17.27 12.89
C ASP A 127 0.24 17.57 14.40
N GLU A 128 -1.00 17.70 14.86
CA GLU A 128 -1.33 17.98 16.27
C GLU A 128 -0.83 16.90 17.25
N THR A 129 -0.60 15.69 16.77
CA THR A 129 -0.05 14.57 17.55
C THR A 129 1.48 14.58 17.61
N GLY A 130 2.12 15.51 16.89
CA GLY A 130 3.57 15.61 16.74
C GLY A 130 4.15 14.68 15.67
N ALA A 131 3.34 13.88 15.00
CA ALA A 131 3.80 13.02 13.91
C ALA A 131 4.15 13.83 12.66
N ARG A 132 5.16 13.39 11.91
CA ARG A 132 5.59 14.04 10.67
C ARG A 132 4.59 13.75 9.54
N VAL A 133 4.14 14.80 8.88
CA VAL A 133 3.23 14.72 7.73
C VAL A 133 3.99 14.99 6.45
N VAL A 134 3.87 14.09 5.51
CA VAL A 134 4.51 14.16 4.19
C VAL A 134 3.41 14.07 3.13
N GLN A 135 3.26 15.11 2.33
CA GLN A 135 2.40 15.07 1.15
C GLN A 135 3.01 14.09 0.14
N ILE A 136 2.17 13.20 -0.38
CA ILE A 136 2.54 12.22 -1.40
C ILE A 136 1.69 12.47 -2.65
N LYS A 137 2.35 12.66 -3.79
CA LYS A 137 1.69 12.86 -5.08
C LYS A 137 2.14 11.78 -6.06
N PRO A 138 1.22 10.95 -6.58
CA PRO A 138 1.55 9.92 -7.55
C PRO A 138 2.16 10.50 -8.83
N ARG A 139 3.23 9.87 -9.34
CA ARG A 139 3.84 10.24 -10.63
C ARG A 139 3.04 9.75 -11.84
N ARG A 140 2.07 8.86 -11.62
CA ARG A 140 1.15 8.34 -12.64
C ARG A 140 -0.24 8.09 -12.06
N ALA A 141 -1.25 8.07 -12.92
CA ALA A 141 -2.60 7.67 -12.54
C ALA A 141 -2.68 6.14 -12.45
N ASP A 142 -2.88 5.60 -11.24
CA ASP A 142 -3.00 4.16 -10.99
C ASP A 142 -4.02 3.91 -9.87
N VAL A 143 -4.79 2.83 -9.98
CA VAL A 143 -5.79 2.42 -8.97
C VAL A 143 -5.18 1.99 -7.64
N MET A 144 -3.87 1.82 -7.58
CA MET A 144 -3.13 1.41 -6.38
C MET A 144 -2.42 2.59 -5.70
N LEU A 145 -2.31 3.74 -6.38
CA LEU A 145 -1.60 4.90 -5.86
C LEU A 145 -2.55 5.91 -5.23
N VAL A 146 -2.11 6.50 -4.12
CA VAL A 146 -2.89 7.44 -3.30
C VAL A 146 -2.32 8.85 -3.45
N ASP A 147 -3.13 9.80 -3.89
CA ASP A 147 -2.86 11.23 -3.83
C ASP A 147 -3.33 11.73 -2.46
N GLY A 148 -2.39 12.12 -1.59
CA GLY A 148 -2.72 12.44 -0.21
C GLY A 148 -1.49 12.63 0.66
N ARG A 149 -1.49 12.03 1.85
CA ARG A 149 -0.41 12.18 2.82
C ARG A 149 0.02 10.87 3.47
N ALA A 150 1.29 10.76 3.77
CA ALA A 150 1.90 9.76 4.62
C ALA A 150 2.22 10.38 5.99
N VAL A 151 1.96 9.64 7.06
CA VAL A 151 2.27 10.07 8.44
C VAL A 151 3.34 9.16 8.99
N LEU A 152 4.43 9.77 9.48
CA LEU A 152 5.60 9.08 10.00
C LEU A 152 5.81 9.44 11.47
N ASN A 153 6.31 8.50 12.27
CA ASN A 153 6.84 8.82 13.60
C ASN A 153 8.27 9.40 13.52
N ASP A 154 8.83 9.78 14.65
CA ASP A 154 10.19 10.35 14.73
C ASP A 154 11.28 9.35 14.31
N ASN A 155 11.01 8.07 14.42
CA ASN A 155 11.92 7.03 13.97
C ASN A 155 11.86 6.75 12.46
N GLY A 156 10.97 7.45 11.73
CA GLY A 156 10.73 7.23 10.31
C GLY A 156 9.85 6.00 10.02
N ASP A 157 9.14 5.44 11.01
CA ASP A 157 8.16 4.40 10.72
C ASP A 157 6.90 4.99 10.13
N LEU A 158 6.38 4.36 9.09
CA LEU A 158 5.11 4.72 8.49
C LEU A 158 3.97 4.30 9.42
N LEU A 159 3.18 5.25 9.87
CA LEU A 159 2.01 5.02 10.71
C LEU A 159 0.73 4.91 9.86
N ARG A 160 0.60 5.80 8.86
CA ARG A 160 -0.64 5.92 8.08
C ARG A 160 -0.37 6.49 6.70
N VAL A 161 -1.13 6.03 5.72
CA VAL A 161 -1.31 6.67 4.41
C VAL A 161 -2.78 6.98 4.25
N GLU A 162 -3.10 8.21 3.90
CA GLU A 162 -4.48 8.62 3.67
C GLU A 162 -4.59 9.59 2.50
N GLY A 163 -5.70 9.51 1.80
CA GLY A 163 -5.96 10.36 0.65
C GLY A 163 -6.93 9.71 -0.32
N ARG A 164 -6.87 10.16 -1.56
CA ARG A 164 -7.74 9.71 -2.63
C ARG A 164 -6.95 8.81 -3.61
N LEU A 165 -7.56 7.76 -4.13
CA LEU A 165 -6.95 6.99 -5.21
C LEU A 165 -6.69 7.89 -6.42
N SER A 166 -5.49 7.81 -6.99
CA SER A 166 -5.10 8.64 -8.14
C SER A 166 -5.86 8.29 -9.42
N LYS A 167 -6.47 7.10 -9.46
CA LYS A 167 -7.37 6.64 -10.52
C LYS A 167 -8.53 5.87 -9.92
N ASN A 168 -9.74 6.15 -10.38
CA ASN A 168 -10.92 5.41 -9.95
C ASN A 168 -10.89 3.96 -10.46
N PRO A 169 -11.27 2.96 -9.63
CA PRO A 169 -11.21 1.55 -9.99
C PRO A 169 -12.24 1.15 -11.06
N SER A 170 -13.30 1.94 -11.26
CA SER A 170 -14.32 1.69 -12.28
C SER A 170 -15.04 2.99 -12.71
N PHE A 171 -15.72 2.94 -13.85
CA PHE A 171 -16.57 4.05 -14.33
C PHE A 171 -17.73 4.37 -13.36
N TRP A 172 -18.19 3.38 -12.59
CA TRP A 172 -19.29 3.53 -11.64
C TRP A 172 -18.84 4.06 -10.28
N THR A 173 -17.54 4.04 -10.00
CA THR A 173 -16.96 4.47 -8.72
C THR A 173 -16.24 5.79 -8.93
N SER A 174 -16.71 6.82 -8.28
CA SER A 174 -16.07 8.13 -8.24
C SER A 174 -15.63 8.43 -6.81
N LEU A 175 -14.54 9.15 -6.65
CA LEU A 175 -14.06 9.61 -5.36
C LEU A 175 -13.86 8.46 -4.34
N VAL A 176 -12.75 7.76 -4.46
CA VAL A 176 -12.36 6.73 -3.49
C VAL A 176 -11.33 7.33 -2.54
N ASN A 177 -11.72 7.50 -1.28
CA ASN A 177 -10.78 7.87 -0.21
C ASN A 177 -10.35 6.60 0.52
N ILE A 178 -9.10 6.57 0.92
CA ILE A 178 -8.49 5.45 1.64
C ILE A 178 -7.71 5.97 2.85
N VAL A 179 -7.83 5.26 3.95
CA VAL A 179 -6.97 5.40 5.13
C VAL A 179 -6.39 4.03 5.42
N ARG A 180 -5.09 3.88 5.27
CA ARG A 180 -4.39 2.62 5.56
C ARG A 180 -3.41 2.84 6.69
N ARG A 181 -3.55 2.06 7.75
CA ARG A 181 -2.68 2.09 8.93
C ARG A 181 -1.68 0.96 8.88
N TYR A 182 -0.49 1.24 9.37
CA TYR A 182 0.63 0.31 9.34
C TYR A 182 1.18 0.10 10.73
N ALA A 183 1.75 -1.08 10.95
CA ALA A 183 2.58 -1.40 12.10
C ALA A 183 3.82 -2.17 11.64
N ARG A 184 4.80 -2.25 12.53
CA ARG A 184 5.96 -3.10 12.34
C ARG A 184 5.74 -4.41 13.10
N VAL A 185 5.53 -5.48 12.36
CA VAL A 185 5.26 -6.83 12.88
C VAL A 185 6.44 -7.72 12.51
N ALA A 186 7.05 -8.39 13.49
CA ALA A 186 8.26 -9.20 13.31
C ALA A 186 9.38 -8.47 12.53
N GLY A 187 9.48 -7.14 12.67
CA GLY A 187 10.45 -6.30 11.97
C GLY A 187 10.06 -5.86 10.56
N VAL A 188 8.90 -6.29 10.06
CA VAL A 188 8.39 -5.97 8.73
C VAL A 188 7.24 -4.96 8.84
N ARG A 189 7.23 -3.94 7.97
CA ARG A 189 6.11 -3.00 7.87
C ARG A 189 4.95 -3.65 7.12
N VAL A 190 3.81 -3.77 7.78
CA VAL A 190 2.59 -4.37 7.23
C VAL A 190 1.36 -3.50 7.48
N PRO A 191 0.34 -3.53 6.62
CA PRO A 191 -0.93 -2.88 6.90
C PRO A 191 -1.68 -3.65 7.99
N ILE A 192 -2.22 -2.93 8.99
CA ILE A 192 -3.04 -3.52 10.08
C ILE A 192 -4.52 -3.18 9.96
N ALA A 193 -4.83 -2.09 9.28
CA ALA A 193 -6.20 -1.70 8.98
C ALA A 193 -6.26 -0.90 7.69
N THR A 194 -7.31 -1.07 6.92
CA THR A 194 -7.64 -0.26 5.74
C THR A 194 -9.10 0.13 5.81
N GLN A 195 -9.39 1.43 5.76
CA GLN A 195 -10.72 1.99 5.65
C GLN A 195 -10.83 2.65 4.29
N THR A 196 -11.89 2.35 3.57
CA THR A 196 -12.15 2.91 2.25
C THR A 196 -13.56 3.47 2.21
N THR A 197 -13.71 4.70 1.76
CA THR A 197 -15.02 5.29 1.45
C THR A 197 -15.07 5.62 -0.04
N ALA A 198 -16.16 5.31 -0.67
CA ALA A 198 -16.33 5.55 -2.11
C ALA A 198 -17.72 6.10 -2.40
N LYS A 199 -17.81 6.99 -3.40
CA LYS A 199 -19.07 7.38 -4.00
C LYS A 199 -19.33 6.53 -5.22
N VAL A 200 -20.37 5.72 -5.17
CA VAL A 200 -20.75 4.77 -6.22
C VAL A 200 -22.04 5.25 -6.89
N LYS A 201 -22.07 5.33 -8.22
CA LYS A 201 -23.29 5.73 -8.97
C LYS A 201 -24.44 4.78 -8.62
N PHE A 202 -25.62 5.35 -8.38
CA PHE A 202 -26.86 4.66 -7.99
C PHE A 202 -26.85 3.97 -6.62
N VAL A 203 -25.68 3.82 -5.99
CA VAL A 203 -25.52 3.21 -4.65
C VAL A 203 -25.30 4.27 -3.58
N GLY A 204 -24.79 5.46 -3.96
CA GLY A 204 -24.44 6.52 -3.02
C GLY A 204 -23.10 6.26 -2.32
N ASN A 205 -23.01 6.60 -1.04
CA ASN A 205 -21.83 6.39 -0.24
C ASN A 205 -21.71 4.91 0.18
N ALA A 206 -20.54 4.35 -0.01
CA ALA A 206 -20.17 3.01 0.42
C ALA A 206 -18.88 3.05 1.23
N GLN A 207 -18.78 2.20 2.23
CA GLN A 207 -17.61 2.03 3.08
C GLN A 207 -17.17 0.57 3.08
N LEU A 208 -15.86 0.38 3.17
CA LEU A 208 -15.22 -0.92 3.34
C LEU A 208 -14.10 -0.80 4.36
N ASP A 209 -14.21 -1.58 5.43
CA ASP A 209 -13.20 -1.71 6.47
C ASP A 209 -12.57 -3.10 6.41
N VAL A 210 -11.25 -3.15 6.47
CA VAL A 210 -10.47 -4.38 6.48
C VAL A 210 -9.49 -4.31 7.63
N PHE A 211 -9.50 -5.31 8.51
CA PHE A 211 -8.57 -5.49 9.62
C PHE A 211 -7.75 -6.75 9.42
N TYR A 212 -6.47 -6.68 9.76
CA TYR A 212 -5.51 -7.75 9.57
C TYR A 212 -4.97 -8.21 10.93
N ASP A 213 -5.11 -9.49 11.24
CA ASP A 213 -4.51 -10.15 12.40
C ASP A 213 -3.47 -11.14 11.91
N TYR A 214 -2.19 -10.77 11.98
CA TYR A 214 -1.10 -11.61 11.50
C TYR A 214 -0.80 -12.75 12.46
N GLU A 215 -0.73 -13.98 11.94
CA GLU A 215 -0.26 -15.15 12.65
C GLU A 215 1.25 -15.34 12.47
N THR A 216 1.71 -15.16 11.22
CA THR A 216 3.12 -15.25 10.84
C THR A 216 3.49 -14.15 9.86
N VAL A 217 4.73 -13.66 9.93
CA VAL A 217 5.33 -12.70 8.98
C VAL A 217 6.77 -13.14 8.69
N ASN A 218 7.11 -13.39 7.43
CA ASN A 218 8.41 -13.89 6.99
C ASN A 218 8.88 -15.10 7.81
N GLY A 219 7.98 -16.09 8.00
CA GLY A 219 8.23 -17.32 8.75
C GLY A 219 8.30 -17.17 10.27
N ARG A 220 8.16 -15.95 10.81
CA ARG A 220 8.18 -15.68 12.25
C ARG A 220 6.77 -15.60 12.81
N PRO A 221 6.45 -16.32 13.89
CA PRO A 221 5.17 -16.17 14.57
C PRO A 221 5.06 -14.78 15.20
N VAL A 222 3.87 -14.18 15.11
CA VAL A 222 3.57 -12.88 15.74
C VAL A 222 3.28 -13.08 17.22
N SER A 223 4.00 -12.40 18.09
CA SER A 223 3.85 -12.50 19.53
C SER A 223 2.53 -11.87 20.02
N LEU A 224 2.07 -12.30 21.19
CA LEU A 224 0.86 -11.71 21.84
C LEU A 224 1.04 -10.22 22.17
N SER A 225 2.25 -9.78 22.48
CA SER A 225 2.58 -8.38 22.75
C SER A 225 2.48 -7.52 21.49
N GLU A 226 2.94 -8.04 20.34
CA GLU A 226 2.80 -7.36 19.05
C GLU A 226 1.33 -7.25 18.64
N ARG A 227 0.52 -8.33 18.80
CA ARG A 227 -0.94 -8.29 18.54
C ARG A 227 -1.65 -7.27 19.41
N ARG A 228 -1.30 -7.16 20.68
CA ARG A 228 -1.88 -6.14 21.59
C ARG A 228 -1.51 -4.71 21.16
N SER A 229 -0.27 -4.47 20.74
CA SER A 229 0.15 -3.17 20.19
C SER A 229 -0.62 -2.79 18.93
N GLU A 230 -0.87 -3.76 18.05
CA GLU A 230 -1.70 -3.57 16.86
C GLU A 230 -3.15 -3.21 17.24
N GLU A 231 -3.73 -3.92 18.20
CA GLU A 231 -5.10 -3.67 18.67
C GLU A 231 -5.24 -2.27 19.29
N LEU A 232 -4.29 -1.85 20.13
CA LEU A 232 -4.24 -0.50 20.68
C LEU A 232 -4.11 0.56 19.58
N SER A 233 -3.29 0.32 18.56
CA SER A 233 -3.16 1.21 17.40
C SER A 233 -4.44 1.31 16.57
N ARG A 234 -5.25 0.23 16.53
CA ARG A 234 -6.58 0.23 15.89
C ARG A 234 -7.61 1.02 16.69
N ILE A 235 -7.57 0.92 18.04
CA ILE A 235 -8.50 1.60 18.94
C ILE A 235 -8.22 3.11 18.99
N ALA A 236 -6.94 3.51 19.12
CA ALA A 236 -6.53 4.92 19.15
C ALA A 236 -6.83 5.68 17.84
N ALA A 237 -7.32 4.97 16.86
CA ALA A 237 -7.57 5.44 15.51
C ALA A 237 -9.07 5.49 15.15
N ARG A 238 -9.96 5.24 16.11
CA ARG A 238 -11.41 5.45 15.99
C ARG A 238 -11.80 6.82 16.49
#